data_2f3bc4d34e8a8b75f7804a8ef14b1cd2
#
_entry.id   2f3bc4d34e8a8b75f7804a8ef14b1cd2
#
_cell.length_a   1.000
_cell.length_b   1.000
_cell.length_c   1.000
_cell.angle_alpha   90.00
_cell.angle_beta   90.00
_cell.angle_gamma   90.00
#
_symmetry.space_group_name_H-M   'P 1'
#
loop_
_entity.id
_entity.type
_entity.pdbx_description
1 polymer ?
#
loop_
_entity_poly.entity_id
_entity_poly.type
_entity_poly.pdbx_seq_one_letter_code
_entity_poly.pdbx_strand_id
1 'polypeptide(L)'
;MLQIPLFIAGSWQAPETARYRDVINPATEDVLAHVAVAAAVDAQRAISAAREAFDAGPWPTMAVTERAQLMQRIADLIEQDASNLARLETLNAGKTLGESLGDVGNVVATFRYYAALLEADSASVNSHAPAHVISFNQREPVGVCALIAPWNYPLLQAVWKIAPALAAGNTVVFKPSSLTPMTAHRLTELLDEAGLPDGVFNLLCGPGDVGELLAASHAVDLVSLTGGAGAGGKVMRAASGNFKRVALELGGKNPNIVFADADFEVALDQALNAVFFNAGQICSAGSRLLVEDGIHDRFVAALQQRILKIRLGDGLDPLTQMGPLISASQRDQILTMIAGAVEQGATLLAGGTIPEQFERGFWLRPTLLGNITADMRIAQEEVFGPVITVERFSGEAQALQLANDTPYGLAAGVWTRDIGKAYRMAKRLRVGTLWINDYNAAFPQAPWGGYKSSGIGRELSRAGLDEFTELKHIYLNTEPAALNWFGIDQP
;
A
#
# COMPACT_ATOMS: atom_id res chain seq x y z
N MET A 1 29.86 -4.35 6.01
CA MET A 1 28.66 -3.81 5.33
C MET A 1 27.63 -4.91 5.32
N LEU A 2 26.36 -4.62 5.59
CA LEU A 2 25.28 -5.61 5.63
C LEU A 2 25.06 -6.21 4.24
N GLN A 3 25.00 -7.56 4.16
CA GLN A 3 24.53 -8.27 2.98
C GLN A 3 23.12 -8.80 3.26
N ILE A 4 22.20 -8.57 2.35
CA ILE A 4 20.81 -9.03 2.42
C ILE A 4 20.66 -10.17 1.41
N PRO A 5 20.70 -11.45 1.84
CA PRO A 5 20.51 -12.61 0.99
C PRO A 5 19.01 -12.83 0.65
N LEU A 6 18.70 -13.90 -0.06
CA LEU A 6 17.35 -14.41 -0.24
C LEU A 6 16.99 -15.32 0.95
N PHE A 7 15.71 -15.40 1.31
CA PHE A 7 15.21 -16.36 2.31
C PHE A 7 14.23 -17.31 1.60
N ILE A 8 14.59 -18.58 1.53
CA ILE A 8 13.81 -19.59 0.80
C ILE A 8 13.79 -20.88 1.64
N ALA A 9 12.60 -21.45 1.83
CA ALA A 9 12.41 -22.72 2.55
C ALA A 9 13.07 -22.72 3.95
N GLY A 10 12.87 -21.65 4.73
CA GLY A 10 13.41 -21.54 6.10
C GLY A 10 14.91 -21.23 6.17
N SER A 11 15.58 -20.89 5.08
CA SER A 11 17.02 -20.65 5.10
C SER A 11 17.47 -19.45 4.28
N TRP A 12 18.49 -18.75 4.79
CA TRP A 12 19.15 -17.65 4.09
C TRP A 12 20.10 -18.19 3.01
N GLN A 13 19.98 -17.69 1.79
CA GLN A 13 20.69 -18.20 0.62
C GLN A 13 21.25 -17.08 -0.25
N ALA A 14 22.44 -17.27 -0.79
CA ALA A 14 22.96 -16.42 -1.83
C ALA A 14 22.11 -16.56 -3.13
N PRO A 15 21.98 -15.50 -3.94
CA PRO A 15 21.32 -15.63 -5.24
C PRO A 15 22.15 -16.49 -6.17
N GLU A 16 21.50 -17.27 -7.05
CA GLU A 16 22.14 -18.18 -8.00
C GLU A 16 23.23 -17.52 -8.84
N THR A 17 23.00 -16.27 -9.24
CA THR A 17 23.96 -15.50 -10.05
C THR A 17 25.07 -14.83 -9.24
N ALA A 18 25.06 -14.95 -7.91
CA ALA A 18 25.95 -14.22 -6.98
C ALA A 18 25.93 -12.69 -7.20
N ARG A 19 24.85 -12.14 -7.77
CA ARG A 19 24.70 -10.71 -8.03
C ARG A 19 24.07 -10.01 -6.85
N TYR A 20 24.67 -8.87 -6.49
CA TYR A 20 24.15 -7.95 -5.47
C TYR A 20 24.07 -6.54 -6.06
N ARG A 21 23.25 -5.70 -5.46
CA ARG A 21 23.15 -4.27 -5.76
C ARG A 21 23.23 -3.45 -4.49
N ASP A 22 23.67 -2.21 -4.62
CA ASP A 22 23.74 -1.28 -3.50
C ASP A 22 22.35 -0.81 -3.09
N VAL A 23 22.16 -0.71 -1.77
CA VAL A 23 21.03 -0.04 -1.11
C VAL A 23 21.57 1.29 -0.58
N ILE A 24 20.97 2.39 -1.02
CA ILE A 24 21.48 3.74 -0.79
C ILE A 24 20.64 4.47 0.26
N ASN A 25 21.31 5.20 1.16
CA ASN A 25 20.65 6.20 2.01
C ASN A 25 20.29 7.42 1.15
N PRO A 26 19.01 7.77 0.98
CA PRO A 26 18.63 8.87 0.11
C PRO A 26 19.00 10.26 0.65
N ALA A 27 19.35 10.39 1.93
CA ALA A 27 19.79 11.64 2.53
C ALA A 27 21.28 11.94 2.30
N THR A 28 22.13 10.88 2.25
CA THR A 28 23.60 11.03 2.21
C THR A 28 24.24 10.41 0.97
N GLU A 29 23.49 9.58 0.23
CA GLU A 29 23.97 8.76 -0.89
C GLU A 29 25.00 7.69 -0.47
N ASP A 30 25.12 7.41 0.82
CA ASP A 30 25.99 6.35 1.31
C ASP A 30 25.35 4.97 1.10
N VAL A 31 26.20 3.97 0.85
CA VAL A 31 25.79 2.58 0.73
C VAL A 31 25.48 2.02 2.12
N LEU A 32 24.24 1.60 2.35
CA LEU A 32 23.77 0.99 3.62
C LEU A 32 23.98 -0.52 3.64
N ALA A 33 23.73 -1.17 2.51
CA ALA A 33 23.76 -2.62 2.37
C ALA A 33 23.96 -3.04 0.91
N HIS A 34 24.28 -4.33 0.72
CA HIS A 34 24.24 -4.98 -0.57
C HIS A 34 23.11 -6.03 -0.57
N VAL A 35 22.11 -5.85 -1.42
CA VAL A 35 20.95 -6.75 -1.53
C VAL A 35 21.10 -7.72 -2.69
N ALA A 36 20.77 -8.98 -2.47
CA ALA A 36 20.75 -10.04 -3.47
C ALA A 36 19.82 -9.68 -4.64
N VAL A 37 20.24 -10.02 -5.85
CA VAL A 37 19.42 -9.90 -7.07
C VAL A 37 19.01 -11.30 -7.51
N ALA A 38 17.78 -11.68 -7.15
CA ALA A 38 17.21 -12.97 -7.51
C ALA A 38 17.16 -13.17 -9.04
N ALA A 39 17.46 -14.38 -9.48
CA ALA A 39 17.27 -14.83 -10.85
C ALA A 39 15.96 -15.63 -11.00
N ALA A 40 15.62 -16.00 -12.23
CA ALA A 40 14.43 -16.82 -12.50
C ALA A 40 14.43 -18.16 -11.75
N VAL A 41 15.59 -18.79 -11.60
CA VAL A 41 15.73 -20.04 -10.85
C VAL A 41 15.48 -19.86 -9.36
N ASP A 42 15.89 -18.72 -8.78
CA ASP A 42 15.61 -18.39 -7.39
C ASP A 42 14.10 -18.19 -7.17
N ALA A 43 13.44 -17.46 -8.09
CA ALA A 43 11.99 -17.30 -8.07
C ALA A 43 11.27 -18.64 -8.15
N GLN A 44 11.71 -19.54 -9.02
CA GLN A 44 11.12 -20.87 -9.13
C GLN A 44 11.32 -21.69 -7.85
N ARG A 45 12.50 -21.63 -7.21
CA ARG A 45 12.76 -22.31 -5.92
C ARG A 45 11.84 -21.79 -4.82
N ALA A 46 11.65 -20.47 -4.71
CA ALA A 46 10.77 -19.87 -3.72
C ALA A 46 9.30 -20.26 -3.95
N ILE A 47 8.84 -20.25 -5.21
CA ILE A 47 7.48 -20.69 -5.56
C ILE A 47 7.29 -22.17 -5.22
N SER A 48 8.26 -23.02 -5.54
CA SER A 48 8.18 -24.46 -5.25
C SER A 48 8.16 -24.73 -3.75
N ALA A 49 8.98 -24.00 -2.95
CA ALA A 49 8.98 -24.13 -1.50
C ALA A 49 7.63 -23.66 -0.89
N ALA A 50 7.07 -22.55 -1.37
CA ALA A 50 5.75 -22.09 -0.95
C ALA A 50 4.64 -23.07 -1.30
N ARG A 51 4.70 -23.68 -2.51
CA ARG A 51 3.74 -24.69 -2.97
C ARG A 51 3.80 -25.97 -2.12
N GLU A 52 5.00 -26.47 -1.85
CA GLU A 52 5.21 -27.65 -0.99
C GLU A 52 4.71 -27.38 0.44
N ALA A 53 5.02 -26.20 1.01
CA ALA A 53 4.54 -25.82 2.33
C ALA A 53 3.01 -25.68 2.40
N PHE A 54 2.36 -25.28 1.29
CA PHE A 54 0.90 -25.20 1.21
C PHE A 54 0.27 -26.59 1.03
N ASP A 55 0.74 -27.39 0.08
CA ASP A 55 0.09 -28.64 -0.32
C ASP A 55 0.35 -29.78 0.69
N ALA A 56 1.52 -29.80 1.34
CA ALA A 56 1.96 -30.89 2.21
C ALA A 56 2.37 -30.44 3.64
N GLY A 57 2.54 -29.14 3.86
CA GLY A 57 2.96 -28.60 5.15
C GLY A 57 1.80 -28.46 6.16
N PRO A 58 2.11 -28.18 7.43
CA PRO A 58 1.11 -28.07 8.48
C PRO A 58 0.32 -26.76 8.46
N TRP A 59 0.83 -25.72 7.78
CA TRP A 59 0.34 -24.34 7.92
C TRP A 59 -1.13 -24.16 7.48
N PRO A 60 -1.60 -24.63 6.32
CA PRO A 60 -2.97 -24.41 5.86
C PRO A 60 -4.02 -25.09 6.76
N THR A 61 -3.62 -26.16 7.45
CA THR A 61 -4.48 -26.96 8.31
C THR A 61 -4.25 -26.71 9.81
N MET A 62 -3.32 -25.81 10.15
CA MET A 62 -3.05 -25.41 11.54
C MET A 62 -4.30 -24.86 12.19
N ALA A 63 -4.54 -25.20 13.46
CA ALA A 63 -5.69 -24.69 14.19
C ALA A 63 -5.68 -23.14 14.20
N VAL A 64 -6.86 -22.55 14.04
CA VAL A 64 -7.03 -21.08 13.96
C VAL A 64 -6.43 -20.40 15.19
N THR A 65 -6.61 -20.97 16.37
CA THR A 65 -6.08 -20.45 17.63
C THR A 65 -4.54 -20.49 17.69
N GLU A 66 -3.91 -21.56 17.17
CA GLU A 66 -2.45 -21.66 17.11
C GLU A 66 -1.87 -20.64 16.13
N ARG A 67 -2.52 -20.45 14.98
CA ARG A 67 -2.14 -19.45 13.98
C ARG A 67 -2.31 -18.04 14.52
N ALA A 68 -3.41 -17.74 15.21
CA ALA A 68 -3.63 -16.46 15.87
C ALA A 68 -2.55 -16.17 16.95
N GLN A 69 -2.18 -17.17 17.77
CA GLN A 69 -1.11 -17.04 18.75
C GLN A 69 0.25 -16.76 18.12
N LEU A 70 0.56 -17.39 16.98
CA LEU A 70 1.78 -17.12 16.24
C LEU A 70 1.80 -15.68 15.71
N MET A 71 0.68 -15.19 15.17
CA MET A 71 0.56 -13.81 14.71
C MET A 71 0.70 -12.79 15.84
N GLN A 72 0.18 -13.09 17.05
CA GLN A 72 0.42 -12.26 18.24
C GLN A 72 1.90 -12.22 18.61
N ARG A 73 2.58 -13.38 18.60
CA ARG A 73 4.03 -13.46 18.85
C ARG A 73 4.83 -12.64 17.86
N ILE A 74 4.47 -12.68 16.56
CA ILE A 74 5.09 -11.83 15.53
C ILE A 74 4.91 -10.35 15.88
N ALA A 75 3.69 -9.93 16.24
CA ALA A 75 3.41 -8.55 16.66
C ALA A 75 4.26 -8.12 17.86
N ASP A 76 4.42 -8.99 18.86
CA ASP A 76 5.20 -8.71 20.06
C ASP A 76 6.70 -8.56 19.74
N LEU A 77 7.25 -9.41 18.87
CA LEU A 77 8.64 -9.30 18.41
C LEU A 77 8.87 -8.00 17.62
N ILE A 78 7.95 -7.63 16.74
CA ILE A 78 8.02 -6.36 16.00
C ILE A 78 7.98 -5.16 16.96
N GLU A 79 7.11 -5.19 17.97
CA GLU A 79 6.99 -4.13 18.97
C GLU A 79 8.27 -4.00 19.80
N GLN A 80 8.89 -5.12 20.19
CA GLN A 80 10.17 -5.14 20.89
C GLN A 80 11.32 -4.56 20.05
N ASP A 81 11.30 -4.77 18.73
CA ASP A 81 12.31 -4.26 17.78
C ASP A 81 11.94 -2.90 17.15
N ALA A 82 10.87 -2.24 17.64
CA ALA A 82 10.27 -1.08 16.98
C ALA A 82 11.26 0.07 16.70
N SER A 83 12.14 0.37 17.65
CA SER A 83 13.14 1.44 17.48
C SER A 83 14.17 1.13 16.40
N ASN A 84 14.58 -0.14 16.25
CA ASN A 84 15.49 -0.58 15.22
C ASN A 84 14.80 -0.56 13.84
N LEU A 85 13.61 -1.11 13.74
CA LEU A 85 12.80 -1.09 12.51
C LEU A 85 12.54 0.34 12.02
N ALA A 86 12.15 1.24 12.90
CA ALA A 86 11.92 2.64 12.55
C ALA A 86 13.20 3.33 12.07
N ARG A 87 14.34 3.07 12.71
CA ARG A 87 15.63 3.58 12.27
C ARG A 87 16.03 3.04 10.89
N LEU A 88 15.84 1.74 10.63
CA LEU A 88 16.10 1.14 9.32
C LEU A 88 15.21 1.74 8.23
N GLU A 89 13.92 1.94 8.54
CA GLU A 89 12.95 2.58 7.63
C GLU A 89 13.38 4.00 7.28
N THR A 90 13.76 4.82 8.28
CA THR A 90 14.26 6.18 8.10
C THR A 90 15.51 6.22 7.22
N LEU A 91 16.51 5.40 7.52
CA LEU A 91 17.76 5.35 6.75
C LEU A 91 17.54 4.91 5.31
N ASN A 92 16.63 3.97 5.08
CA ASN A 92 16.46 3.34 3.77
C ASN A 92 15.43 4.06 2.88
N ALA A 93 14.37 4.65 3.46
CA ALA A 93 13.33 5.35 2.71
C ALA A 93 13.46 6.88 2.77
N GLY A 94 14.24 7.43 3.71
CA GLY A 94 14.47 8.87 3.85
C GLY A 94 13.41 9.62 4.66
N LYS A 95 12.35 8.97 5.14
CA LYS A 95 11.32 9.59 5.97
C LYS A 95 11.84 9.95 7.37
N THR A 96 11.13 10.79 8.09
CA THR A 96 11.52 11.15 9.47
C THR A 96 11.35 9.96 10.42
N LEU A 97 12.10 9.95 11.51
CA LEU A 97 12.01 8.90 12.53
C LEU A 97 10.61 8.86 13.17
N GLY A 98 9.96 10.02 13.33
CA GLY A 98 8.58 10.08 13.84
C GLY A 98 7.58 9.39 12.91
N GLU A 99 7.70 9.59 11.60
CA GLU A 99 6.90 8.90 10.58
C GLU A 99 7.13 7.39 10.63
N SER A 100 8.40 6.98 10.68
CA SER A 100 8.77 5.56 10.74
C SER A 100 8.28 4.85 12.00
N LEU A 101 8.30 5.51 13.16
CA LEU A 101 7.72 4.97 14.41
C LEU A 101 6.21 4.80 14.30
N GLY A 102 5.51 5.74 13.67
CA GLY A 102 4.08 5.62 13.35
C GLY A 102 3.77 4.42 12.47
N ASP A 103 4.59 4.19 11.44
CA ASP A 103 4.46 3.05 10.53
C ASP A 103 4.62 1.72 11.29
N VAL A 104 5.65 1.59 12.13
CA VAL A 104 5.87 0.37 12.94
C VAL A 104 4.71 0.13 13.90
N GLY A 105 4.17 1.19 14.54
CA GLY A 105 2.98 1.06 15.38
C GLY A 105 1.77 0.52 14.61
N ASN A 106 1.56 0.97 13.39
CA ASN A 106 0.48 0.45 12.52
C ASN A 106 0.74 -1.00 12.09
N VAL A 107 1.98 -1.39 11.83
CA VAL A 107 2.39 -2.77 11.54
C VAL A 107 2.02 -3.72 12.69
N VAL A 108 2.38 -3.37 13.93
CA VAL A 108 2.01 -4.12 15.14
C VAL A 108 0.49 -4.24 15.26
N ALA A 109 -0.23 -3.12 15.11
CA ALA A 109 -1.69 -3.08 15.17
C ALA A 109 -2.33 -3.97 14.09
N THR A 110 -1.73 -4.05 12.90
CA THR A 110 -2.24 -4.87 11.77
C THR A 110 -2.13 -6.37 12.08
N PHE A 111 -0.99 -6.85 12.59
CA PHE A 111 -0.87 -8.25 12.99
C PHE A 111 -1.83 -8.60 14.12
N ARG A 112 -1.94 -7.75 15.15
CA ARG A 112 -2.88 -7.95 16.27
C ARG A 112 -4.33 -7.95 15.81
N TYR A 113 -4.68 -7.07 14.88
CA TYR A 113 -6.03 -7.02 14.32
C TYR A 113 -6.40 -8.33 13.60
N TYR A 114 -5.53 -8.84 12.72
CA TYR A 114 -5.84 -10.08 12.00
C TYR A 114 -5.81 -11.30 12.90
N ALA A 115 -4.96 -11.35 13.92
CA ALA A 115 -4.99 -12.39 14.94
C ALA A 115 -6.35 -12.43 15.66
N ALA A 116 -6.84 -11.28 16.11
CA ALA A 116 -8.16 -11.17 16.76
C ALA A 116 -9.32 -11.47 15.79
N LEU A 117 -9.20 -11.03 14.54
CA LEU A 117 -10.22 -11.29 13.52
C LEU A 117 -10.37 -12.78 13.23
N LEU A 118 -9.29 -13.54 13.22
CA LEU A 118 -9.31 -15.00 13.04
C LEU A 118 -10.10 -15.70 14.13
N GLU A 119 -9.91 -15.32 15.39
CA GLU A 119 -10.62 -15.92 16.54
C GLU A 119 -12.11 -15.55 16.53
N ALA A 120 -12.47 -14.40 15.94
CA ALA A 120 -13.86 -13.95 15.84
C ALA A 120 -14.58 -14.47 14.57
N ASP A 121 -13.83 -15.03 13.60
CA ASP A 121 -14.41 -15.48 12.34
C ASP A 121 -15.18 -16.79 12.50
N SER A 122 -16.35 -16.86 11.91
CA SER A 122 -17.23 -18.03 11.96
C SER A 122 -17.80 -18.36 10.58
N ALA A 123 -18.03 -19.65 10.35
CA ALA A 123 -18.77 -20.10 9.18
C ALA A 123 -20.22 -19.56 9.20
N SER A 124 -20.75 -19.22 8.04
CA SER A 124 -22.15 -18.78 7.92
C SER A 124 -23.05 -19.96 7.50
N VAL A 125 -24.15 -20.14 8.23
CA VAL A 125 -25.17 -21.16 7.93
C VAL A 125 -26.28 -20.54 7.08
N ASN A 126 -26.70 -21.25 6.02
CA ASN A 126 -27.79 -20.83 5.14
C ASN A 126 -29.12 -21.35 5.69
N SER A 127 -29.86 -20.51 6.40
CA SER A 127 -31.10 -20.85 7.09
C SER A 127 -32.29 -21.18 6.16
N HIS A 128 -32.18 -20.91 4.87
CA HIS A 128 -33.23 -21.21 3.86
C HIS A 128 -33.11 -22.62 3.24
N ALA A 129 -32.14 -23.41 3.68
CA ALA A 129 -32.00 -24.80 3.23
C ALA A 129 -33.21 -25.65 3.69
N PRO A 130 -33.64 -26.68 2.91
CA PRO A 130 -34.64 -27.62 3.34
C PRO A 130 -34.27 -28.32 4.66
N ALA A 131 -35.24 -28.80 5.42
CA ALA A 131 -35.01 -29.36 6.77
C ALA A 131 -34.03 -30.55 6.81
N HIS A 132 -33.93 -31.30 5.69
CA HIS A 132 -33.03 -32.44 5.54
C HIS A 132 -31.65 -32.02 4.98
N VAL A 133 -31.37 -30.70 4.91
CA VAL A 133 -30.12 -30.19 4.34
C VAL A 133 -29.40 -29.31 5.35
N ILE A 134 -28.10 -29.59 5.57
CA ILE A 134 -27.19 -28.69 6.25
C ILE A 134 -26.41 -27.96 5.16
N SER A 135 -26.57 -26.62 5.12
CA SER A 135 -25.91 -25.77 4.13
C SER A 135 -25.14 -24.67 4.84
N PHE A 136 -23.84 -24.59 4.56
CA PHE A 136 -22.99 -23.57 5.16
C PHE A 136 -21.86 -23.14 4.22
N ASN A 137 -21.32 -21.97 4.48
CA ASN A 137 -20.17 -21.44 3.76
C ASN A 137 -18.92 -21.50 4.65
N GLN A 138 -17.84 -21.97 4.09
CA GLN A 138 -16.54 -22.04 4.75
C GLN A 138 -15.51 -21.22 3.96
N ARG A 139 -14.62 -20.51 4.65
CA ARG A 139 -13.46 -19.88 4.03
C ARG A 139 -12.29 -20.82 4.06
N GLU A 140 -11.59 -20.88 2.94
CA GLU A 140 -10.33 -21.62 2.79
C GLU A 140 -9.23 -20.68 2.26
N PRO A 141 -7.95 -20.94 2.55
CA PRO A 141 -6.87 -20.16 1.95
C PRO A 141 -6.87 -20.32 0.42
N VAL A 142 -6.48 -19.24 -0.27
CA VAL A 142 -6.36 -19.24 -1.74
C VAL A 142 -5.24 -20.16 -2.22
N GLY A 143 -4.09 -20.18 -1.51
CA GLY A 143 -2.94 -20.98 -1.89
C GLY A 143 -1.61 -20.25 -1.72
N VAL A 144 -0.80 -20.24 -2.78
CA VAL A 144 0.47 -19.52 -2.84
C VAL A 144 0.24 -18.07 -3.28
N CYS A 145 0.61 -17.12 -2.44
CA CYS A 145 0.44 -15.69 -2.67
C CYS A 145 1.77 -15.01 -3.02
N ALA A 146 1.88 -14.40 -4.19
CA ALA A 146 2.97 -13.50 -4.55
C ALA A 146 2.63 -12.08 -4.10
N LEU A 147 3.40 -11.53 -3.17
CA LEU A 147 3.17 -10.22 -2.57
C LEU A 147 4.28 -9.26 -2.98
N ILE A 148 3.92 -8.12 -3.58
CA ILE A 148 4.86 -7.15 -4.12
C ILE A 148 4.60 -5.79 -3.48
N ALA A 149 5.58 -5.29 -2.70
CA ALA A 149 5.48 -4.02 -1.99
C ALA A 149 6.32 -2.90 -2.64
N PRO A 150 5.87 -1.63 -2.48
CA PRO A 150 6.57 -0.45 -2.98
C PRO A 150 7.70 -0.02 -2.05
N TRP A 151 8.34 1.10 -2.39
CA TRP A 151 9.47 1.66 -1.65
C TRP A 151 9.11 2.79 -0.67
N ASN A 152 7.92 3.36 -0.75
CA ASN A 152 7.55 4.54 0.05
C ASN A 152 7.08 4.22 1.48
N TYR A 153 6.48 3.06 1.69
CA TYR A 153 6.11 2.50 3.00
C TYR A 153 6.56 1.03 3.04
N PRO A 154 7.87 0.75 3.01
CA PRO A 154 8.40 -0.60 2.80
C PRO A 154 7.85 -1.64 3.76
N LEU A 155 7.92 -1.38 5.07
CA LEU A 155 7.44 -2.30 6.10
C LEU A 155 5.90 -2.31 6.19
N LEU A 156 5.28 -1.14 6.19
CA LEU A 156 3.84 -1.01 6.36
C LEU A 156 3.07 -1.70 5.22
N GLN A 157 3.41 -1.39 3.97
CA GLN A 157 2.77 -1.97 2.79
C GLN A 157 3.08 -3.48 2.62
N ALA A 158 4.22 -3.94 3.09
CA ALA A 158 4.51 -5.37 3.18
C ALA A 158 3.52 -6.06 4.13
N VAL A 159 3.33 -5.53 5.33
CA VAL A 159 2.51 -6.14 6.36
C VAL A 159 1.01 -6.05 6.04
N TRP A 160 0.54 -5.03 5.36
CA TRP A 160 -0.84 -4.96 4.89
C TRP A 160 -1.23 -6.15 3.98
N LYS A 161 -0.23 -6.77 3.33
CA LYS A 161 -0.39 -7.97 2.49
C LYS A 161 -0.04 -9.26 3.25
N ILE A 162 1.09 -9.26 3.96
CA ILE A 162 1.63 -10.46 4.63
C ILE A 162 0.69 -10.90 5.76
N ALA A 163 0.22 -9.96 6.60
CA ALA A 163 -0.60 -10.31 7.75
C ALA A 163 -1.92 -10.99 7.36
N PRO A 164 -2.76 -10.47 6.45
CA PRO A 164 -3.98 -11.16 6.03
C PRO A 164 -3.69 -12.45 5.26
N ALA A 165 -2.62 -12.53 4.45
CA ALA A 165 -2.25 -13.74 3.75
C ALA A 165 -1.90 -14.88 4.72
N LEU A 166 -1.07 -14.60 5.73
CA LEU A 166 -0.73 -15.56 6.79
C LEU A 166 -1.96 -15.89 7.65
N ALA A 167 -2.76 -14.89 8.02
CA ALA A 167 -3.99 -15.11 8.78
C ALA A 167 -4.93 -16.10 8.09
N ALA A 168 -5.12 -15.98 6.79
CA ALA A 168 -5.95 -16.88 6.00
C ALA A 168 -5.38 -18.31 5.88
N GLY A 169 -4.09 -18.52 6.18
CA GLY A 169 -3.42 -19.81 6.04
C GLY A 169 -2.70 -20.02 4.70
N ASN A 170 -2.48 -18.96 3.94
CA ASN A 170 -1.72 -19.00 2.70
C ASN A 170 -0.21 -19.08 2.95
N THR A 171 0.52 -19.50 1.93
CA THR A 171 1.97 -19.38 1.87
C THR A 171 2.36 -18.19 0.99
N VAL A 172 3.52 -17.60 1.25
CA VAL A 172 3.91 -16.29 0.73
C VAL A 172 5.26 -16.35 0.02
N VAL A 173 5.31 -15.77 -1.18
CA VAL A 173 6.54 -15.34 -1.83
C VAL A 173 6.53 -13.81 -1.87
N PHE A 174 7.30 -13.19 -0.99
CA PHE A 174 7.33 -11.74 -0.83
C PHE A 174 8.47 -11.11 -1.61
N LYS A 175 8.15 -10.06 -2.36
CA LYS A 175 9.10 -9.23 -3.11
C LYS A 175 8.98 -7.77 -2.69
N PRO A 176 9.86 -7.26 -1.82
CA PRO A 176 9.96 -5.83 -1.52
C PRO A 176 10.49 -5.06 -2.73
N SER A 177 10.40 -3.73 -2.67
CA SER A 177 11.18 -2.89 -3.56
C SER A 177 12.67 -3.13 -3.38
N SER A 178 13.41 -3.21 -4.49
CA SER A 178 14.88 -3.33 -4.42
C SER A 178 15.59 -2.05 -3.94
N LEU A 179 14.87 -0.93 -3.80
CA LEU A 179 15.38 0.30 -3.20
C LEU A 179 15.34 0.26 -1.66
N THR A 180 14.36 -0.46 -1.10
CA THR A 180 14.06 -0.44 0.35
C THR A 180 13.89 -1.85 0.93
N PRO A 181 14.91 -2.72 0.86
CA PRO A 181 14.78 -4.10 1.33
C PRO A 181 15.13 -4.30 2.81
N MET A 182 15.66 -3.28 3.52
CA MET A 182 16.26 -3.48 4.85
C MET A 182 15.24 -3.91 5.90
N THR A 183 14.08 -3.28 5.94
CA THR A 183 13.01 -3.66 6.89
C THR A 183 12.31 -4.96 6.49
N ALA A 184 12.27 -5.31 5.20
CA ALA A 184 11.80 -6.61 4.75
C ALA A 184 12.75 -7.76 5.21
N HIS A 185 14.05 -7.54 5.18
CA HIS A 185 15.03 -8.46 5.74
C HIS A 185 14.80 -8.66 7.25
N ARG A 186 14.74 -7.55 8.01
CA ARG A 186 14.53 -7.64 9.46
C ARG A 186 13.19 -8.29 9.82
N LEU A 187 12.12 -7.96 9.09
CA LEU A 187 10.83 -8.63 9.26
C LEU A 187 10.94 -10.14 9.05
N THR A 188 11.70 -10.57 8.04
CA THR A 188 11.91 -12.01 7.77
C THR A 188 12.60 -12.71 8.94
N GLU A 189 13.63 -12.08 9.55
CA GLU A 189 14.27 -12.61 10.76
C GLU A 189 13.27 -12.75 11.91
N LEU A 190 12.39 -11.76 12.12
CA LEU A 190 11.37 -11.80 13.17
C LEU A 190 10.29 -12.86 12.91
N LEU A 191 9.92 -13.10 11.65
CA LEU A 191 8.99 -14.18 11.27
C LEU A 191 9.59 -15.56 11.55
N ASP A 192 10.85 -15.75 11.23
CA ASP A 192 11.60 -16.97 11.52
C ASP A 192 11.76 -17.19 13.04
N GLU A 193 12.16 -16.16 13.79
CA GLU A 193 12.25 -16.16 15.26
C GLU A 193 10.89 -16.48 15.94
N ALA A 194 9.79 -16.03 15.36
CA ALA A 194 8.46 -16.36 15.86
C ALA A 194 8.11 -17.85 15.69
N GLY A 195 8.84 -18.58 14.85
CA GLY A 195 8.62 -20.00 14.57
C GLY A 195 7.62 -20.23 13.42
N LEU A 196 7.59 -19.34 12.43
CA LEU A 196 6.83 -19.59 11.21
C LEU A 196 7.41 -20.82 10.48
N PRO A 197 6.59 -21.82 10.08
CA PRO A 197 7.13 -23.04 9.47
C PRO A 197 7.87 -22.78 8.15
N ASP A 198 8.88 -23.59 7.86
CA ASP A 198 9.71 -23.49 6.66
C ASP A 198 8.85 -23.48 5.38
N GLY A 199 9.21 -22.60 4.44
CA GLY A 199 8.50 -22.46 3.16
C GLY A 199 7.20 -21.64 3.23
N VAL A 200 6.62 -21.40 4.40
CA VAL A 200 5.40 -20.57 4.53
C VAL A 200 5.66 -19.12 4.12
N PHE A 201 6.85 -18.61 4.40
CA PHE A 201 7.29 -17.30 3.96
C PHE A 201 8.64 -17.40 3.23
N ASN A 202 8.72 -16.74 2.07
CA ASN A 202 9.93 -16.69 1.26
C ASN A 202 10.19 -15.24 0.82
N LEU A 203 11.43 -14.74 0.98
CA LEU A 203 11.84 -13.39 0.61
C LEU A 203 12.69 -13.42 -0.67
N LEU A 204 12.22 -12.74 -1.70
CA LEU A 204 12.97 -12.52 -2.94
C LEU A 204 13.22 -11.04 -3.17
N CYS A 205 14.49 -10.63 -3.17
CA CYS A 205 14.88 -9.30 -3.58
C CYS A 205 15.26 -9.29 -5.05
N GLY A 206 14.90 -8.23 -5.79
CA GLY A 206 15.25 -8.12 -7.20
C GLY A 206 14.45 -7.05 -7.94
N PRO A 207 14.79 -6.78 -9.22
CA PRO A 207 14.11 -5.81 -10.06
C PRO A 207 12.69 -6.25 -10.45
N GLY A 208 12.04 -5.46 -11.32
CA GLY A 208 10.63 -5.66 -11.67
C GLY A 208 10.32 -6.95 -12.42
N ASP A 209 11.28 -7.49 -13.16
CA ASP A 209 11.18 -8.77 -13.89
C ASP A 209 10.96 -9.97 -12.95
N VAL A 210 11.54 -9.96 -11.75
CA VAL A 210 11.23 -10.97 -10.71
C VAL A 210 9.74 -10.92 -10.34
N GLY A 211 9.17 -9.72 -10.18
CA GLY A 211 7.74 -9.57 -9.94
C GLY A 211 6.86 -10.06 -11.09
N GLU A 212 7.30 -9.86 -12.33
CA GLU A 212 6.61 -10.37 -13.52
C GLU A 212 6.65 -11.90 -13.60
N LEU A 213 7.78 -12.52 -13.25
CA LEU A 213 7.91 -13.99 -13.14
C LEU A 213 6.94 -14.56 -12.10
N LEU A 214 6.84 -13.93 -10.92
CA LEU A 214 5.88 -14.33 -9.89
C LEU A 214 4.44 -14.23 -10.40
N ALA A 215 4.11 -13.12 -11.07
CA ALA A 215 2.77 -12.88 -11.59
C ALA A 215 2.40 -13.86 -12.72
N ALA A 216 3.36 -14.27 -13.56
CA ALA A 216 3.15 -15.20 -14.67
C ALA A 216 3.10 -16.67 -14.25
N SER A 217 3.64 -17.04 -13.08
CA SER A 217 3.77 -18.44 -12.66
C SER A 217 2.40 -19.09 -12.41
N HIS A 218 2.15 -20.25 -13.02
CA HIS A 218 0.93 -21.04 -12.82
C HIS A 218 0.84 -21.68 -11.42
N ALA A 219 1.94 -21.75 -10.68
CA ALA A 219 1.98 -22.29 -9.31
C ALA A 219 1.70 -21.19 -8.24
N VAL A 220 1.42 -19.97 -8.66
CA VAL A 220 0.96 -18.87 -7.83
C VAL A 220 -0.55 -18.70 -8.03
N ASP A 221 -1.31 -18.64 -6.95
CA ASP A 221 -2.77 -18.58 -6.95
C ASP A 221 -3.31 -17.14 -6.80
N LEU A 222 -2.54 -16.27 -6.17
CA LEU A 222 -2.88 -14.86 -5.99
C LEU A 222 -1.64 -13.97 -6.15
N VAL A 223 -1.81 -12.81 -6.80
CA VAL A 223 -0.80 -11.74 -6.82
C VAL A 223 -1.39 -10.48 -6.19
N SER A 224 -0.74 -9.96 -5.16
CA SER A 224 -1.04 -8.63 -4.61
C SER A 224 0.12 -7.68 -4.86
N LEU A 225 -0.16 -6.55 -5.50
CA LEU A 225 0.83 -5.50 -5.80
C LEU A 225 0.35 -4.16 -5.27
N THR A 226 1.24 -3.45 -4.56
CA THR A 226 1.14 -1.99 -4.41
C THR A 226 2.24 -1.32 -5.22
N GLY A 227 1.86 -0.36 -6.08
CA GLY A 227 2.81 0.33 -6.95
C GLY A 227 2.16 1.29 -7.94
N GLY A 228 2.89 1.69 -8.98
CA GLY A 228 2.37 2.56 -10.03
C GLY A 228 1.46 1.84 -11.02
N ALA A 229 0.56 2.57 -11.69
CA ALA A 229 -0.40 2.03 -12.67
C ALA A 229 0.27 1.21 -13.78
N GLY A 230 1.47 1.60 -14.23
CA GLY A 230 2.24 0.85 -15.22
C GLY A 230 2.63 -0.55 -14.75
N ALA A 231 3.04 -0.70 -13.47
CA ALA A 231 3.36 -1.99 -12.87
C ALA A 231 2.08 -2.84 -12.69
N GLY A 232 0.99 -2.23 -12.21
CA GLY A 232 -0.32 -2.90 -12.10
C GLY A 232 -0.79 -3.47 -13.43
N GLY A 233 -0.68 -2.71 -14.52
CA GLY A 233 -1.04 -3.17 -15.86
C GLY A 233 -0.19 -4.34 -16.35
N LYS A 234 1.10 -4.40 -15.99
CA LYS A 234 1.99 -5.56 -16.29
C LYS A 234 1.56 -6.79 -15.51
N VAL A 235 1.30 -6.65 -14.22
CA VAL A 235 0.83 -7.75 -13.35
C VAL A 235 -0.50 -8.31 -13.87
N MET A 236 -1.48 -7.47 -14.21
CA MET A 236 -2.76 -7.91 -14.77
C MET A 236 -2.56 -8.77 -16.04
N ARG A 237 -1.71 -8.31 -16.96
CA ARG A 237 -1.42 -9.06 -18.19
C ARG A 237 -0.73 -10.39 -17.90
N ALA A 238 0.27 -10.41 -17.01
CA ALA A 238 1.01 -11.61 -16.66
C ALA A 238 0.11 -12.63 -15.93
N ALA A 239 -0.78 -12.17 -15.06
CA ALA A 239 -1.67 -13.00 -14.26
C ALA A 239 -2.83 -13.63 -15.07
N SER A 240 -3.16 -13.10 -16.24
CA SER A 240 -4.32 -13.55 -17.03
C SER A 240 -4.20 -15.01 -17.53
N GLY A 241 -2.99 -15.58 -17.56
CA GLY A 241 -2.73 -16.89 -18.16
C GLY A 241 -3.39 -18.08 -17.43
N ASN A 242 -3.67 -17.97 -16.13
CA ASN A 242 -4.29 -19.03 -15.32
C ASN A 242 -5.46 -18.53 -14.44
N PHE A 243 -5.99 -17.34 -14.72
CA PHE A 243 -7.14 -16.74 -14.01
C PHE A 243 -6.92 -16.56 -12.50
N LYS A 244 -5.66 -16.46 -12.04
CA LYS A 244 -5.35 -16.22 -10.63
C LYS A 244 -5.95 -14.92 -10.14
N ARG A 245 -6.20 -14.83 -8.84
CA ARG A 245 -6.64 -13.58 -8.21
C ARG A 245 -5.59 -12.50 -8.31
N VAL A 246 -6.03 -11.26 -8.47
CA VAL A 246 -5.17 -10.09 -8.53
C VAL A 246 -5.76 -9.00 -7.65
N ALA A 247 -4.99 -8.57 -6.63
CA ALA A 247 -5.28 -7.40 -5.82
C ALA A 247 -4.25 -6.31 -6.15
N LEU A 248 -4.71 -5.12 -6.52
CA LEU A 248 -3.87 -4.01 -6.94
C LEU A 248 -4.20 -2.76 -6.14
N GLU A 249 -3.19 -2.22 -5.48
CA GLU A 249 -3.21 -0.90 -4.87
C GLU A 249 -2.29 0.02 -5.65
N LEU A 250 -2.88 1.00 -6.33
CA LEU A 250 -2.16 1.84 -7.29
C LEU A 250 -2.22 3.31 -6.87
N GLY A 251 -1.62 4.18 -7.69
CA GLY A 251 -1.51 5.58 -7.41
C GLY A 251 -2.83 6.35 -7.40
N GLY A 252 -2.74 7.62 -7.03
CA GLY A 252 -3.85 8.54 -6.99
C GLY A 252 -3.48 9.97 -7.41
N LYS A 253 -4.47 10.74 -7.83
CA LYS A 253 -4.41 12.20 -7.94
C LYS A 253 -5.54 12.76 -7.08
N ASN A 254 -5.32 12.69 -5.77
CA ASN A 254 -6.39 12.79 -4.79
C ASN A 254 -6.80 14.25 -4.57
N PRO A 255 -8.09 14.58 -4.71
CA PRO A 255 -8.60 15.91 -4.41
C PRO A 255 -8.66 16.14 -2.90
N ASN A 256 -8.17 17.29 -2.47
CA ASN A 256 -8.31 17.82 -1.13
C ASN A 256 -9.16 19.09 -1.22
N ILE A 257 -10.43 19.04 -0.83
CA ILE A 257 -11.48 20.02 -1.14
C ILE A 257 -11.74 20.88 0.09
N VAL A 258 -11.45 22.19 0.00
CA VAL A 258 -11.62 23.14 1.11
C VAL A 258 -12.74 24.14 0.78
N PHE A 259 -13.88 24.00 1.44
CA PHE A 259 -14.98 24.94 1.35
C PHE A 259 -14.73 26.19 2.21
N ALA A 260 -15.38 27.30 1.88
CA ALA A 260 -15.20 28.60 2.56
C ALA A 260 -15.63 28.59 4.03
N ASP A 261 -16.52 27.67 4.40
CA ASP A 261 -17.00 27.47 5.78
C ASP A 261 -16.13 26.52 6.61
N ALA A 262 -15.06 25.97 6.05
CA ALA A 262 -14.12 25.09 6.77
C ALA A 262 -13.44 25.84 7.93
N ASP A 263 -12.92 25.07 8.90
CA ASP A 263 -11.95 25.64 9.84
C ASP A 263 -10.65 25.95 9.10
N PHE A 264 -10.42 27.25 8.89
CA PHE A 264 -9.35 27.74 8.03
C PHE A 264 -7.96 27.26 8.47
N GLU A 265 -7.67 27.37 9.77
CA GLU A 265 -6.34 27.03 10.30
C GLU A 265 -6.10 25.53 10.30
N VAL A 266 -7.12 24.75 10.64
CA VAL A 266 -7.06 23.28 10.61
C VAL A 266 -6.91 22.78 9.18
N ALA A 267 -7.72 23.25 8.24
CA ALA A 267 -7.65 22.85 6.84
C ALA A 267 -6.31 23.24 6.20
N LEU A 268 -5.76 24.40 6.57
CA LEU A 268 -4.46 24.87 6.08
C LEU A 268 -3.31 23.99 6.59
N ASP A 269 -3.32 23.64 7.88
CA ASP A 269 -2.30 22.79 8.49
C ASP A 269 -2.35 21.37 7.90
N GLN A 270 -3.54 20.82 7.82
CA GLN A 270 -3.75 19.49 7.24
C GLN A 270 -3.51 19.42 5.72
N ALA A 271 -3.63 20.53 4.98
CA ALA A 271 -3.25 20.57 3.58
C ALA A 271 -1.72 20.39 3.39
N LEU A 272 -0.91 20.84 4.35
CA LEU A 272 0.53 20.57 4.38
C LEU A 272 0.81 19.10 4.69
N ASN A 273 0.20 18.56 5.73
CA ASN A 273 0.34 17.14 6.11
C ASN A 273 -0.11 16.21 5.00
N ALA A 274 -1.20 16.54 4.32
CA ALA A 274 -1.75 15.74 3.22
C ALA A 274 -0.76 15.49 2.07
N VAL A 275 0.27 16.35 1.94
CA VAL A 275 1.23 16.26 0.83
C VAL A 275 2.67 16.19 1.28
N PHE A 276 3.11 16.93 2.30
CA PHE A 276 4.54 17.00 2.62
C PHE A 276 5.02 15.92 3.59
N PHE A 277 4.11 15.20 4.23
CA PHE A 277 4.42 13.95 4.92
C PHE A 277 5.11 12.98 3.95
N ASN A 278 6.14 12.28 4.38
CA ASN A 278 6.99 11.40 3.56
C ASN A 278 7.45 12.05 2.22
N ALA A 279 7.72 13.36 2.23
CA ALA A 279 8.10 14.14 1.04
C ALA A 279 7.10 13.98 -0.14
N GLY A 280 5.81 13.80 0.15
CA GLY A 280 4.77 13.62 -0.87
C GLY A 280 4.76 12.27 -1.58
N GLN A 281 5.57 11.32 -1.12
CA GLN A 281 5.69 9.99 -1.69
C GLN A 281 4.59 9.06 -1.11
N ILE A 282 3.34 9.49 -1.22
CA ILE A 282 2.15 8.84 -0.65
C ILE A 282 1.11 8.65 -1.73
N CYS A 283 0.62 7.44 -1.90
CA CYS A 283 -0.43 7.13 -2.88
C CYS A 283 -1.72 7.93 -2.65
N SER A 284 -2.05 8.21 -1.38
CA SER A 284 -3.19 9.03 -0.98
C SER A 284 -2.90 10.53 -0.87
N ALA A 285 -1.69 11.02 -1.20
CA ALA A 285 -1.36 12.44 -1.06
C ALA A 285 -2.44 13.35 -1.64
N GLY A 286 -2.94 14.30 -0.85
CA GLY A 286 -3.95 15.30 -1.24
C GLY A 286 -3.39 16.39 -2.15
N SER A 287 -2.63 15.96 -3.15
CA SER A 287 -1.79 16.82 -3.98
C SER A 287 -2.57 17.71 -4.95
N ARG A 288 -3.85 17.43 -5.17
CA ARG A 288 -4.76 18.26 -5.95
C ARG A 288 -5.67 19.04 -5.01
N LEU A 289 -5.23 20.21 -4.58
CA LEU A 289 -5.94 21.08 -3.64
C LEU A 289 -7.00 21.90 -4.40
N LEU A 290 -8.27 21.72 -4.03
CA LEU A 290 -9.39 22.48 -4.54
C LEU A 290 -9.86 23.44 -3.47
N VAL A 291 -9.85 24.76 -3.71
CA VAL A 291 -10.21 25.78 -2.73
C VAL A 291 -11.35 26.64 -3.24
N GLU A 292 -12.41 26.83 -2.40
CA GLU A 292 -13.57 27.63 -2.79
C GLU A 292 -13.24 29.11 -2.92
N ASP A 293 -13.84 29.77 -3.92
CA ASP A 293 -13.58 31.16 -4.33
C ASP A 293 -13.45 32.14 -3.16
N GLY A 294 -14.35 32.07 -2.19
CA GLY A 294 -14.44 33.02 -1.10
C GLY A 294 -13.21 33.07 -0.17
N ILE A 295 -12.38 32.03 -0.16
CA ILE A 295 -11.18 31.93 0.67
C ILE A 295 -9.91 31.68 -0.12
N HIS A 296 -10.00 31.41 -1.43
CA HIS A 296 -8.90 30.90 -2.26
C HIS A 296 -7.62 31.74 -2.12
N ASP A 297 -7.66 33.04 -2.40
CA ASP A 297 -6.43 33.85 -2.45
C ASP A 297 -5.78 33.98 -1.06
N ARG A 298 -6.60 34.11 -0.01
CA ARG A 298 -6.12 34.10 1.38
C ARG A 298 -5.50 32.75 1.75
N PHE A 299 -6.12 31.64 1.33
CA PHE A 299 -5.65 30.30 1.64
C PHE A 299 -4.33 30.01 0.94
N VAL A 300 -4.22 30.34 -0.35
CA VAL A 300 -2.99 30.15 -1.16
C VAL A 300 -1.84 30.99 -0.60
N ALA A 301 -2.08 32.26 -0.24
CA ALA A 301 -1.05 33.10 0.36
C ALA A 301 -0.55 32.55 1.71
N ALA A 302 -1.45 32.06 2.56
CA ALA A 302 -1.09 31.47 3.84
C ALA A 302 -0.33 30.13 3.64
N LEU A 303 -0.77 29.31 2.70
CA LEU A 303 -0.12 28.04 2.36
C LEU A 303 1.31 28.27 1.86
N GLN A 304 1.52 29.24 0.95
CA GLN A 304 2.83 29.63 0.43
C GLN A 304 3.78 30.02 1.58
N GLN A 305 3.31 30.82 2.53
CA GLN A 305 4.14 31.25 3.66
C GLN A 305 4.53 30.08 4.58
N ARG A 306 3.65 29.09 4.78
CA ARG A 306 3.95 27.91 5.60
C ARG A 306 4.90 26.95 4.91
N ILE A 307 4.72 26.72 3.61
CA ILE A 307 5.59 25.87 2.79
C ILE A 307 7.06 26.32 2.88
N LEU A 308 7.31 27.63 2.82
CA LEU A 308 8.67 28.19 2.88
C LEU A 308 9.37 27.96 4.25
N LYS A 309 8.62 27.58 5.30
CA LYS A 309 9.14 27.34 6.65
C LYS A 309 9.42 25.88 6.94
N ILE A 310 9.06 24.94 6.03
CA ILE A 310 9.28 23.53 6.22
C ILE A 310 10.78 23.25 6.26
N ARG A 311 11.24 22.62 7.35
CA ARG A 311 12.63 22.26 7.57
C ARG A 311 12.95 20.93 6.91
N LEU A 312 13.80 21.00 5.89
CA LEU A 312 14.38 19.83 5.23
C LEU A 312 15.62 19.37 6.01
N GLY A 313 15.80 18.05 6.10
CA GLY A 313 16.98 17.49 6.78
C GLY A 313 16.98 15.96 6.81
N ASP A 314 18.04 15.40 7.39
CA ASP A 314 18.13 13.97 7.66
C ASP A 314 16.96 13.55 8.59
N GLY A 315 16.30 12.45 8.25
CA GLY A 315 15.14 11.95 9.00
C GLY A 315 15.47 11.55 10.44
N LEU A 316 16.73 11.31 10.77
CA LEU A 316 17.18 11.04 12.14
C LEU A 316 17.37 12.31 12.98
N ASP A 317 17.42 13.50 12.38
CA ASP A 317 17.42 14.76 13.11
C ASP A 317 15.98 15.06 13.60
N PRO A 318 15.75 15.20 14.91
CA PRO A 318 14.41 15.45 15.47
C PRO A 318 13.81 16.80 15.06
N LEU A 319 14.59 17.71 14.49
CA LEU A 319 14.12 18.98 13.97
C LEU A 319 13.65 18.92 12.53
N THR A 320 13.93 17.83 11.81
CA THR A 320 13.53 17.63 10.42
C THR A 320 12.01 17.45 10.33
N GLN A 321 11.37 18.15 9.39
CA GLN A 321 9.95 18.04 9.10
C GLN A 321 9.68 17.32 7.78
N MET A 322 10.63 17.33 6.85
CA MET A 322 10.53 16.60 5.58
C MET A 322 11.91 16.07 5.17
N GLY A 323 11.99 14.79 4.90
CA GLY A 323 13.19 14.11 4.40
C GLY A 323 13.39 14.27 2.89
N PRO A 324 14.40 13.54 2.31
CA PRO A 324 14.65 13.53 0.88
C PRO A 324 13.63 12.66 0.10
N LEU A 325 13.70 12.74 -1.22
CA LEU A 325 13.10 11.75 -2.13
C LEU A 325 13.92 10.47 -2.15
N ILE A 326 13.31 9.38 -2.57
CA ILE A 326 13.96 8.05 -2.57
C ILE A 326 15.17 7.94 -3.51
N SER A 327 15.23 8.70 -4.60
CA SER A 327 16.28 8.58 -5.61
C SER A 327 16.42 9.84 -6.47
N ALA A 328 17.57 9.98 -7.13
CA ALA A 328 17.80 11.01 -8.14
C ALA A 328 16.78 10.90 -9.28
N SER A 329 16.50 9.69 -9.76
CA SER A 329 15.53 9.47 -10.84
C SER A 329 14.12 9.98 -10.47
N GLN A 330 13.66 9.76 -9.23
CA GLN A 330 12.37 10.27 -8.76
C GLN A 330 12.39 11.80 -8.70
N ARG A 331 13.44 12.41 -8.15
CA ARG A 331 13.62 13.85 -8.09
C ARG A 331 13.57 14.50 -9.48
N ASP A 332 14.34 13.95 -10.41
CA ASP A 332 14.48 14.51 -11.76
C ASP A 332 13.19 14.37 -12.57
N GLN A 333 12.45 13.28 -12.37
CA GLN A 333 11.11 13.10 -12.93
C GLN A 333 10.12 14.16 -12.40
N ILE A 334 10.13 14.45 -11.09
CA ILE A 334 9.27 15.48 -10.50
C ILE A 334 9.64 16.86 -11.03
N LEU A 335 10.92 17.19 -11.10
CA LEU A 335 11.39 18.47 -11.67
C LEU A 335 10.94 18.63 -13.13
N THR A 336 11.00 17.56 -13.92
CA THR A 336 10.50 17.55 -15.31
C THR A 336 8.98 17.82 -15.36
N MET A 337 8.20 17.25 -14.46
CA MET A 337 6.75 17.50 -14.40
C MET A 337 6.43 18.93 -13.98
N ILE A 338 7.19 19.51 -13.04
CA ILE A 338 7.05 20.92 -12.62
C ILE A 338 7.36 21.84 -13.80
N ALA A 339 8.49 21.63 -14.48
CA ALA A 339 8.89 22.43 -15.64
C ALA A 339 7.84 22.38 -16.76
N GLY A 340 7.36 21.18 -17.10
CA GLY A 340 6.30 21.01 -18.09
C GLY A 340 4.97 21.68 -17.70
N ALA A 341 4.62 21.73 -16.41
CA ALA A 341 3.46 22.47 -15.94
C ALA A 341 3.61 23.99 -16.14
N VAL A 342 4.79 24.53 -15.83
CA VAL A 342 5.10 25.95 -16.05
C VAL A 342 5.07 26.30 -17.55
N GLU A 343 5.60 25.45 -18.42
CA GLU A 343 5.50 25.61 -19.87
C GLU A 343 4.05 25.57 -20.38
N GLN A 344 3.18 24.81 -19.73
CA GLN A 344 1.74 24.77 -19.99
C GLN A 344 0.96 25.97 -19.43
N GLY A 345 1.62 26.87 -18.70
CA GLY A 345 1.01 28.09 -18.16
C GLY A 345 0.73 28.06 -16.65
N ALA A 346 1.12 27.02 -15.93
CA ALA A 346 1.02 27.01 -14.46
C ALA A 346 1.97 28.07 -13.86
N THR A 347 1.57 28.61 -12.70
CA THR A 347 2.37 29.57 -11.93
C THR A 347 3.11 28.86 -10.81
N LEU A 348 4.43 28.89 -10.80
CA LEU A 348 5.23 28.42 -9.66
C LEU A 348 5.16 29.45 -8.53
N LEU A 349 4.45 29.10 -7.46
CA LEU A 349 4.24 29.99 -6.31
C LEU A 349 5.29 29.78 -5.22
N ALA A 350 5.81 28.55 -5.06
CA ALA A 350 6.89 28.22 -4.13
C ALA A 350 7.64 26.96 -4.57
N GLY A 351 8.91 26.81 -4.17
CA GLY A 351 9.70 25.59 -4.35
C GLY A 351 10.19 25.37 -5.78
N GLY A 352 10.04 24.14 -6.28
CA GLY A 352 10.40 23.75 -7.66
C GLY A 352 11.91 23.63 -7.91
N THR A 353 12.76 23.66 -6.88
CA THR A 353 14.22 23.66 -7.02
C THR A 353 14.88 22.71 -6.01
N ILE A 354 16.10 22.29 -6.33
CA ILE A 354 16.97 21.58 -5.40
C ILE A 354 17.50 22.61 -4.39
N PRO A 355 17.44 22.32 -3.06
CA PRO A 355 17.98 23.23 -2.04
C PRO A 355 19.51 23.24 -2.06
N GLU A 356 20.11 24.43 -2.09
CA GLU A 356 21.57 24.61 -2.21
C GLU A 356 22.37 24.18 -0.97
N GLN A 357 21.70 24.08 0.20
CA GLN A 357 22.36 23.73 1.46
C GLN A 357 22.78 22.25 1.57
N PHE A 358 22.35 21.40 0.65
CA PHE A 358 22.71 19.98 0.62
C PHE A 358 23.60 19.67 -0.57
N GLU A 359 24.83 19.23 -0.32
CA GLU A 359 25.78 18.81 -1.36
C GLU A 359 25.47 17.41 -1.90
N ARG A 360 24.84 16.55 -1.05
CA ARG A 360 24.49 15.16 -1.36
C ARG A 360 23.05 14.89 -0.95
N GLY A 361 22.45 13.82 -1.49
CA GLY A 361 21.09 13.41 -1.23
C GLY A 361 20.10 13.88 -2.29
N PHE A 362 18.91 13.28 -2.26
CA PHE A 362 17.90 13.48 -3.31
C PHE A 362 16.84 14.50 -2.89
N TRP A 363 17.28 15.73 -2.62
CA TRP A 363 16.46 16.79 -2.05
C TRP A 363 15.64 17.53 -3.09
N LEU A 364 14.42 17.92 -2.69
CA LEU A 364 13.55 18.81 -3.46
C LEU A 364 12.80 19.74 -2.50
N ARG A 365 12.74 21.03 -2.79
CA ARG A 365 11.95 21.98 -2.00
C ARG A 365 10.46 21.68 -2.14
N PRO A 366 9.68 21.75 -1.03
CA PRO A 366 8.22 21.71 -1.08
C PRO A 366 7.70 22.71 -2.11
N THR A 367 6.81 22.26 -2.98
CA THR A 367 6.42 23.01 -4.20
C THR A 367 4.93 23.30 -4.22
N LEU A 368 4.58 24.51 -4.62
CA LEU A 368 3.19 24.96 -4.83
C LEU A 368 3.04 25.52 -6.23
N LEU A 369 2.10 24.98 -6.99
CA LEU A 369 1.73 25.42 -8.33
C LEU A 369 0.30 25.92 -8.36
N GLY A 370 0.10 27.12 -8.89
CA GLY A 370 -1.20 27.75 -9.13
C GLY A 370 -1.52 27.89 -10.62
N ASN A 371 -2.65 28.47 -10.94
CA ASN A 371 -3.16 28.64 -12.30
C ASN A 371 -3.21 27.30 -13.07
N ILE A 372 -3.73 26.27 -12.41
CA ILE A 372 -3.83 24.91 -12.95
C ILE A 372 -5.14 24.78 -13.73
N THR A 373 -5.06 24.19 -14.92
CA THR A 373 -6.22 23.80 -15.73
C THR A 373 -6.31 22.28 -15.87
N ALA A 374 -7.51 21.77 -16.08
CA ALA A 374 -7.77 20.31 -16.06
C ALA A 374 -7.05 19.53 -17.17
N ASP A 375 -6.64 20.21 -18.25
CA ASP A 375 -5.91 19.65 -19.39
C ASP A 375 -4.38 19.58 -19.17
N MET A 376 -3.87 20.25 -18.13
CA MET A 376 -2.46 20.16 -17.79
C MET A 376 -2.11 18.74 -17.31
N ARG A 377 -1.00 18.21 -17.78
CA ARG A 377 -0.50 16.89 -17.39
C ARG A 377 -0.41 16.75 -15.86
N ILE A 378 0.08 17.77 -15.18
CA ILE A 378 0.27 17.75 -13.71
C ILE A 378 -1.05 17.72 -12.92
N ALA A 379 -2.18 18.12 -13.53
CA ALA A 379 -3.50 18.01 -12.92
C ALA A 379 -4.06 16.58 -12.97
N GLN A 380 -3.63 15.78 -13.96
CA GLN A 380 -4.17 14.45 -14.23
C GLN A 380 -3.24 13.30 -13.82
N GLU A 381 -1.93 13.52 -13.79
CA GLU A 381 -0.95 12.47 -13.44
C GLU A 381 -0.48 12.60 -12.00
N GLU A 382 -0.18 11.46 -11.39
CA GLU A 382 0.43 11.37 -10.07
C GLU A 382 1.89 11.86 -10.12
N VAL A 383 2.22 12.86 -9.30
CA VAL A 383 3.59 13.40 -9.21
C VAL A 383 4.48 12.56 -8.30
N PHE A 384 3.91 12.03 -7.23
CA PHE A 384 4.56 11.22 -6.21
C PHE A 384 5.78 11.90 -5.57
N GLY A 385 5.55 13.14 -5.11
CA GLY A 385 6.55 14.00 -4.48
C GLY A 385 5.94 15.24 -3.83
N PRO A 386 6.76 16.14 -3.25
CA PRO A 386 6.30 17.25 -2.43
C PRO A 386 5.75 18.41 -3.28
N VAL A 387 4.66 18.15 -4.02
CA VAL A 387 4.08 19.11 -4.97
C VAL A 387 2.57 19.21 -4.75
N ILE A 388 2.09 20.42 -4.44
CA ILE A 388 0.66 20.77 -4.41
C ILE A 388 0.31 21.52 -5.68
N THR A 389 -0.75 21.09 -6.36
CA THR A 389 -1.45 21.89 -7.37
C THR A 389 -2.68 22.50 -6.74
N VAL A 390 -2.94 23.80 -6.95
CA VAL A 390 -4.13 24.45 -6.42
C VAL A 390 -5.04 24.94 -7.55
N GLU A 391 -6.33 24.58 -7.42
CA GLU A 391 -7.41 24.94 -8.34
C GLU A 391 -8.52 25.67 -7.55
N ARG A 392 -9.20 26.59 -8.21
CA ARG A 392 -10.33 27.34 -7.68
C ARG A 392 -11.65 26.66 -8.06
N PHE A 393 -12.63 26.69 -7.17
CA PHE A 393 -13.98 26.25 -7.49
C PHE A 393 -15.07 27.14 -6.88
N SER A 394 -16.27 27.10 -7.45
CA SER A 394 -17.47 27.80 -6.97
C SER A 394 -18.58 26.79 -6.67
N GLY A 395 -18.85 26.57 -5.38
CA GLY A 395 -19.93 25.71 -4.88
C GLY A 395 -19.75 24.20 -5.08
N GLU A 396 -20.64 23.42 -4.47
CA GLU A 396 -20.55 21.95 -4.39
C GLU A 396 -20.50 21.24 -5.76
N ALA A 397 -21.26 21.74 -6.75
CA ALA A 397 -21.39 21.10 -8.04
C ALA A 397 -20.07 21.11 -8.82
N GLN A 398 -19.37 22.26 -8.84
CA GLN A 398 -18.08 22.39 -9.50
C GLN A 398 -16.97 21.65 -8.73
N ALA A 399 -16.96 21.73 -7.38
CA ALA A 399 -16.04 20.96 -6.56
C ALA A 399 -16.12 19.46 -6.87
N LEU A 400 -17.34 18.93 -6.96
CA LEU A 400 -17.57 17.50 -7.26
C LEU A 400 -17.17 17.14 -8.69
N GLN A 401 -17.44 18.00 -9.67
CA GLN A 401 -17.03 17.80 -11.06
C GLN A 401 -15.51 17.72 -11.15
N LEU A 402 -14.79 18.72 -10.63
CA LEU A 402 -13.33 18.74 -10.63
C LEU A 402 -12.75 17.54 -9.89
N ALA A 403 -13.26 17.22 -8.71
CA ALA A 403 -12.75 16.12 -7.90
C ALA A 403 -12.88 14.75 -8.58
N ASN A 404 -13.95 14.53 -9.35
CA ASN A 404 -14.16 13.27 -10.08
C ASN A 404 -13.51 13.24 -11.48
N ASP A 405 -13.04 14.38 -11.99
CA ASP A 405 -12.41 14.52 -13.31
C ASP A 405 -10.92 14.10 -13.24
N THR A 406 -10.73 12.82 -13.02
CA THR A 406 -9.43 12.14 -12.98
C THR A 406 -9.62 10.66 -13.25
N PRO A 407 -8.65 9.97 -13.88
CA PRO A 407 -8.70 8.52 -14.05
C PRO A 407 -8.57 7.76 -12.73
N TYR A 408 -8.13 8.43 -11.67
CA TYR A 408 -7.90 7.86 -10.34
C TYR A 408 -9.15 7.93 -9.43
N GLY A 409 -9.08 7.22 -8.32
CA GLY A 409 -10.11 7.21 -7.30
C GLY A 409 -9.65 6.54 -6.01
N LEU A 410 -8.41 6.85 -5.54
CA LEU A 410 -7.90 6.25 -4.30
C LEU A 410 -8.54 6.92 -3.08
N ALA A 411 -8.30 8.21 -2.92
CA ALA A 411 -8.73 8.94 -1.74
C ALA A 411 -9.21 10.36 -2.05
N ALA A 412 -9.88 11.01 -1.09
CA ALA A 412 -10.21 12.43 -1.09
C ALA A 412 -10.31 12.99 0.32
N GLY A 413 -10.11 14.31 0.48
CA GLY A 413 -10.43 15.08 1.67
C GLY A 413 -11.53 16.09 1.42
N VAL A 414 -12.41 16.33 2.39
CA VAL A 414 -13.45 17.38 2.35
C VAL A 414 -13.45 18.15 3.66
N TRP A 415 -13.27 19.46 3.54
CA TRP A 415 -13.22 20.38 4.67
C TRP A 415 -14.43 21.31 4.66
N THR A 416 -15.32 21.17 5.62
CA THR A 416 -16.55 21.99 5.77
C THR A 416 -17.12 21.83 7.19
N ARG A 417 -17.76 22.86 7.70
CA ARG A 417 -18.57 22.80 8.94
C ARG A 417 -20.00 22.34 8.69
N ASP A 418 -20.47 22.34 7.45
CA ASP A 418 -21.80 21.84 7.07
C ASP A 418 -21.80 20.32 6.91
N ILE A 419 -22.33 19.60 7.89
CA ILE A 419 -22.43 18.13 7.89
C ILE A 419 -23.28 17.62 6.73
N GLY A 420 -24.29 18.37 6.30
CA GLY A 420 -25.15 18.02 5.16
C GLY A 420 -24.35 18.06 3.84
N LYS A 421 -23.51 19.11 3.67
CA LYS A 421 -22.61 19.26 2.54
C LYS A 421 -21.58 18.11 2.54
N ALA A 422 -20.92 17.85 3.65
CA ALA A 422 -19.97 16.77 3.82
C ALA A 422 -20.58 15.41 3.38
N TYR A 423 -21.80 15.12 3.81
CA TYR A 423 -22.49 13.89 3.47
C TYR A 423 -22.92 13.82 2.00
N ARG A 424 -23.37 14.93 1.39
CA ARG A 424 -23.66 15.00 -0.06
C ARG A 424 -22.42 14.76 -0.89
N MET A 425 -21.28 15.34 -0.51
CA MET A 425 -19.99 15.11 -1.15
C MET A 425 -19.56 13.65 -1.02
N ALA A 426 -19.67 13.07 0.18
CA ALA A 426 -19.31 11.69 0.45
C ALA A 426 -20.05 10.69 -0.45
N LYS A 427 -21.34 10.91 -0.70
CA LYS A 427 -22.14 10.04 -1.58
C LYS A 427 -21.77 10.12 -3.06
N ARG A 428 -21.14 11.19 -3.50
CA ARG A 428 -20.93 11.48 -4.93
C ARG A 428 -19.47 11.45 -5.36
N LEU A 429 -18.53 11.53 -4.43
CA LEU A 429 -17.11 11.35 -4.71
C LEU A 429 -16.82 9.87 -5.03
N ARG A 430 -16.13 9.63 -6.12
CA ARG A 430 -15.80 8.28 -6.62
C ARG A 430 -14.40 7.87 -6.18
N VAL A 431 -14.24 7.66 -4.87
CA VAL A 431 -12.97 7.29 -4.22
C VAL A 431 -13.19 6.14 -3.25
N GLY A 432 -12.12 5.41 -2.94
CA GLY A 432 -12.16 4.31 -1.99
C GLY A 432 -12.15 4.76 -0.55
N THR A 433 -11.39 5.81 -0.23
CA THR A 433 -11.33 6.41 1.11
C THR A 433 -11.68 7.90 1.04
N LEU A 434 -12.54 8.35 1.95
CA LEU A 434 -12.88 9.76 2.09
C LEU A 434 -12.70 10.20 3.54
N TRP A 435 -11.90 11.23 3.72
CA TRP A 435 -11.81 11.93 5.02
C TRP A 435 -12.67 13.20 5.04
N ILE A 436 -13.32 13.44 6.14
CA ILE A 436 -14.09 14.67 6.40
C ILE A 436 -13.45 15.37 7.59
N ASN A 437 -12.93 16.57 7.37
CA ASN A 437 -12.20 17.37 8.36
C ASN A 437 -11.00 16.65 8.98
N ASP A 438 -10.37 15.78 8.20
CA ASP A 438 -9.13 15.05 8.50
C ASP A 438 -8.43 14.67 7.20
N TYR A 439 -7.18 14.14 7.28
CA TYR A 439 -6.46 13.58 6.14
C TYR A 439 -5.43 12.53 6.58
N ASN A 440 -5.16 11.53 5.71
CA ASN A 440 -4.19 10.45 5.88
C ASN A 440 -4.41 9.50 7.09
N ALA A 441 -5.48 9.64 7.86
CA ALA A 441 -5.78 8.71 8.94
C ALA A 441 -6.10 7.31 8.38
N ALA A 442 -5.35 6.30 8.81
CA ALA A 442 -5.56 4.90 8.43
C ALA A 442 -5.44 3.99 9.65
N PHE A 443 -6.28 2.96 9.72
CA PHE A 443 -6.25 1.98 10.81
C PHE A 443 -6.72 0.61 10.29
N PRO A 444 -6.24 -0.51 10.88
CA PRO A 444 -6.45 -1.84 10.34
C PRO A 444 -7.91 -2.30 10.21
N GLN A 445 -8.83 -1.69 10.96
CA GLN A 445 -10.26 -2.03 10.96
C GLN A 445 -11.04 -1.46 9.77
N ALA A 446 -10.49 -0.44 9.09
CA ALA A 446 -11.13 0.18 7.93
C ALA A 446 -10.54 -0.36 6.62
N PRO A 447 -11.36 -0.64 5.58
CA PRO A 447 -10.85 -1.10 4.30
C PRO A 447 -10.06 0.00 3.60
N TRP A 448 -8.98 -0.38 2.94
CA TRP A 448 -8.17 0.48 2.10
C TRP A 448 -8.22 0.00 0.66
N GLY A 449 -8.30 0.93 -0.30
CA GLY A 449 -8.24 0.61 -1.72
C GLY A 449 -8.96 1.59 -2.61
N GLY A 450 -8.59 1.58 -3.91
CA GLY A 450 -9.04 2.57 -4.87
C GLY A 450 -10.21 2.15 -5.73
N TYR A 451 -10.83 3.16 -6.37
CA TYR A 451 -11.75 3.04 -7.49
C TYR A 451 -11.01 3.31 -8.80
N LYS A 452 -11.63 3.04 -9.93
CA LYS A 452 -11.11 3.35 -11.27
C LYS A 452 -9.68 2.79 -11.47
N SER A 453 -8.74 3.61 -11.96
CA SER A 453 -7.34 3.22 -12.18
C SER A 453 -6.47 3.17 -10.90
N SER A 454 -7.04 3.45 -9.73
CA SER A 454 -6.31 3.35 -8.46
C SER A 454 -6.27 1.95 -7.87
N GLY A 455 -6.97 0.97 -8.46
CA GLY A 455 -6.77 -0.41 -8.06
C GLY A 455 -8.00 -1.31 -8.15
N ILE A 456 -7.79 -2.56 -7.73
CA ILE A 456 -8.79 -3.64 -7.68
C ILE A 456 -8.56 -4.40 -6.36
N GLY A 457 -9.64 -4.73 -5.66
CA GLY A 457 -9.57 -5.37 -4.35
C GLY A 457 -9.47 -4.37 -3.21
N ARG A 458 -9.25 -4.88 -2.01
CA ARG A 458 -9.09 -4.08 -0.79
C ARG A 458 -8.00 -4.66 0.10
N GLU A 459 -7.29 -3.78 0.77
CA GLU A 459 -6.40 -4.11 1.87
C GLU A 459 -7.05 -3.71 3.20
N LEU A 460 -6.53 -4.20 4.29
CA LEU A 460 -7.02 -3.99 5.65
C LEU A 460 -8.46 -4.46 5.87
N SER A 461 -8.93 -4.37 7.10
CA SER A 461 -10.23 -4.82 7.57
C SER A 461 -10.55 -6.29 7.22
N ARG A 462 -11.81 -6.67 7.41
CA ARG A 462 -12.33 -7.95 6.93
C ARG A 462 -12.21 -8.09 5.41
N ALA A 463 -12.38 -7.00 4.67
CA ALA A 463 -12.27 -7.02 3.21
C ALA A 463 -10.87 -7.46 2.74
N GLY A 464 -9.80 -7.02 3.45
CA GLY A 464 -8.44 -7.48 3.16
C GLY A 464 -8.24 -8.98 3.43
N LEU A 465 -8.87 -9.55 4.46
CA LEU A 465 -8.82 -10.99 4.70
C LEU A 465 -9.57 -11.77 3.60
N ASP A 466 -10.71 -11.25 3.15
CA ASP A 466 -11.54 -11.88 2.12
C ASP A 466 -10.81 -11.97 0.76
N GLU A 467 -9.87 -11.06 0.44
CA GLU A 467 -9.02 -11.16 -0.76
C GLU A 467 -8.15 -12.43 -0.74
N PHE A 468 -7.70 -12.88 0.43
CA PHE A 468 -6.82 -14.02 0.62
C PHE A 468 -7.55 -15.33 0.94
N THR A 469 -8.87 -15.38 0.78
CA THR A 469 -9.68 -16.56 1.05
C THR A 469 -10.58 -16.94 -0.13
N GLU A 470 -10.82 -18.24 -0.30
CA GLU A 470 -11.88 -18.79 -1.16
C GLU A 470 -13.11 -19.10 -0.33
N LEU A 471 -14.28 -18.76 -0.86
CA LEU A 471 -15.56 -19.09 -0.22
C LEU A 471 -16.12 -20.39 -0.80
N LYS A 472 -16.12 -21.46 -0.01
CA LYS A 472 -16.67 -22.76 -0.39
C LYS A 472 -18.08 -22.94 0.19
N HIS A 473 -19.04 -23.23 -0.65
CA HIS A 473 -20.38 -23.65 -0.21
C HIS A 473 -20.40 -25.18 -0.01
N ILE A 474 -20.80 -25.63 1.16
CA ILE A 474 -20.95 -27.04 1.50
C ILE A 474 -22.45 -27.33 1.68
N TYR A 475 -22.94 -28.29 0.90
CA TYR A 475 -24.30 -28.78 0.91
C TYR A 475 -24.31 -30.26 1.34
N LEU A 476 -24.81 -30.55 2.52
CA LEU A 476 -24.94 -31.90 3.05
C LEU A 476 -26.40 -32.30 3.09
N ASN A 477 -26.79 -33.25 2.27
CA ASN A 477 -28.13 -33.89 2.34
C ASN A 477 -28.09 -35.04 3.35
N THR A 478 -28.87 -34.94 4.44
CA THR A 478 -28.94 -35.94 5.51
C THR A 478 -29.93 -37.06 5.20
N GLU A 479 -30.82 -36.88 4.21
CA GLU A 479 -31.83 -37.84 3.79
C GLU A 479 -31.82 -38.02 2.27
N PRO A 480 -30.74 -38.58 1.68
CA PRO A 480 -30.60 -38.70 0.24
C PRO A 480 -31.65 -39.68 -0.31
N ALA A 481 -32.36 -39.25 -1.34
CA ALA A 481 -33.38 -40.09 -2.04
C ALA A 481 -33.05 -40.13 -3.55
N ALA A 482 -33.40 -41.25 -4.16
CA ALA A 482 -33.27 -41.39 -5.61
C ALA A 482 -34.29 -40.48 -6.33
N LEU A 483 -33.81 -39.66 -7.27
CA LEU A 483 -34.66 -38.78 -8.07
C LEU A 483 -35.45 -39.53 -9.14
N ASN A 484 -35.03 -40.73 -9.52
CA ASN A 484 -35.60 -41.56 -10.62
C ASN A 484 -35.83 -40.78 -11.93
N TRP A 485 -35.08 -39.69 -12.14
CA TRP A 485 -35.26 -38.79 -13.29
C TRP A 485 -35.03 -39.48 -14.63
N PHE A 486 -34.04 -40.39 -14.70
CA PHE A 486 -33.67 -41.11 -15.92
C PHE A 486 -34.30 -42.49 -16.04
N GLY A 487 -35.33 -42.79 -15.26
CA GLY A 487 -36.10 -44.02 -15.27
C GLY A 487 -35.24 -45.30 -15.48
N ILE A 488 -35.01 -46.04 -14.41
CA ILE A 488 -34.65 -47.45 -14.60
C ILE A 488 -35.99 -48.09 -14.86
N ASP A 489 -36.22 -48.60 -16.07
CA ASP A 489 -37.38 -49.48 -16.37
C ASP A 489 -37.41 -50.55 -15.30
N GLN A 490 -38.43 -50.50 -14.47
CA GLN A 490 -38.66 -51.61 -13.53
C GLN A 490 -39.01 -52.86 -14.37
N PRO A 491 -38.38 -54.00 -14.13
CA PRO A 491 -38.66 -55.24 -14.88
C PRO A 491 -40.10 -55.73 -14.74
#